data_f3ca8690da0803b0f3d251e4449a29e8
#
_entry.id   f3ca8690da0803b0f3d251e4449a29e8
#
_cell.length_a   1.000
_cell.length_b   1.000
_cell.length_c   1.000
_cell.angle_alpha   90.00
_cell.angle_beta   90.00
_cell.angle_gamma   90.00
#
_symmetry.space_group_name_H-M   'P 1'
#
loop_
_entity.id
_entity.type
_entity.pdbx_description
1 polymer ?
#
loop_
_entity_poly.entity_id
_entity_poly.type
_entity_poly.pdbx_seq_one_letter_code
_entity_poly.pdbx_strand_id
1 'polypeptide(L)'
;ESPVVFLQQLGRGLRRSAGKEYLTVLDFIGNYEKAGNVRRFLTGNVGSAAMSYRPSDREGIPDDCLIDFDMRLIDLFAEMDKKQLRIRDQIQAEYFRVKEKLGRRPSRIDLFTYMDDDVYQLALSHTKDNIFRDYLGFLHALGETTEIENELLQGIAKEFLNVLETTSMTKVYKMPVLMAFYNDGDIQTDLTAPQLLQAWKQFFDQNRNWKDLDKQITYEKYKAMSDKDHLKKIISMPVHFLLESGKGFFEEKSGYVISLRSELQSWVKNEALKEQMKDIIEYRAMDYYRRRYREGRL
;
A
#
# COMPACT_ATOMS: atom_id res chain seq x y z
N GLU A 1 -27.32 -24.85 -3.68
CA GLU A 1 -28.03 -25.83 -2.80
C GLU A 1 -28.55 -25.10 -1.58
N SER A 2 -29.74 -25.54 -1.10
CA SER A 2 -30.33 -24.95 0.11
C SER A 2 -29.69 -25.58 1.35
N PRO A 3 -29.35 -24.77 2.40
CA PRO A 3 -28.89 -25.29 3.68
C PRO A 3 -29.81 -26.38 4.25
N VAL A 4 -31.12 -26.23 4.04
CA VAL A 4 -32.13 -27.15 4.52
C VAL A 4 -32.01 -28.53 3.85
N VAL A 5 -31.75 -28.58 2.54
CA VAL A 5 -31.56 -29.84 1.80
C VAL A 5 -30.30 -30.57 2.27
N PHE A 6 -29.21 -29.83 2.46
CA PHE A 6 -27.95 -30.39 2.97
C PHE A 6 -28.14 -31.01 4.36
N LEU A 7 -28.74 -30.26 5.29
CA LEU A 7 -29.01 -30.74 6.65
C LEU A 7 -29.99 -31.93 6.67
N GLN A 8 -30.98 -31.95 5.77
CA GLN A 8 -31.89 -33.08 5.64
C GLN A 8 -31.21 -34.35 5.13
N GLN A 9 -30.28 -34.22 4.20
CA GLN A 9 -29.47 -35.37 3.71
C GLN A 9 -28.58 -35.91 4.82
N LEU A 10 -27.89 -35.00 5.54
CA LEU A 10 -27.07 -35.37 6.69
C LEU A 10 -27.90 -36.06 7.80
N GLY A 11 -29.06 -35.51 8.13
CA GLY A 11 -29.98 -36.05 9.13
C GLY A 11 -30.53 -37.45 8.81
N ARG A 12 -30.69 -37.77 7.52
CA ARG A 12 -31.05 -39.16 7.10
C ARG A 12 -29.92 -40.11 7.43
N GLY A 13 -28.67 -39.73 7.19
CA GLY A 13 -27.50 -40.49 7.52
C GLY A 13 -27.29 -40.68 9.03
N LEU A 14 -27.68 -39.70 9.84
CA LEU A 14 -27.54 -39.76 11.30
C LEU A 14 -28.58 -40.58 12.05
N ARG A 15 -29.57 -41.19 11.34
CA ARG A 15 -30.56 -42.09 11.99
C ARG A 15 -29.85 -43.30 12.63
N ARG A 16 -30.20 -43.54 13.88
CA ARG A 16 -29.68 -44.67 14.63
C ARG A 16 -30.19 -46.00 14.04
N SER A 17 -29.27 -46.96 13.88
CA SER A 17 -29.57 -48.34 13.51
C SER A 17 -28.65 -49.27 14.30
N ALA A 18 -29.09 -50.50 14.54
CA ALA A 18 -28.29 -51.49 15.28
C ALA A 18 -26.93 -51.71 14.59
N GLY A 19 -25.86 -51.63 15.38
CA GLY A 19 -24.49 -51.83 14.88
C GLY A 19 -23.85 -50.61 14.20
N LYS A 20 -24.50 -49.44 14.22
CA LYS A 20 -23.96 -48.22 13.65
C LYS A 20 -23.39 -47.32 14.78
N GLU A 21 -22.08 -47.19 14.79
CA GLU A 21 -21.37 -46.41 15.78
C GLU A 21 -21.13 -44.94 15.31
N TYR A 22 -20.86 -44.74 14.02
CA TYR A 22 -20.59 -43.43 13.42
C TYR A 22 -21.10 -43.34 11.98
N LEU A 23 -21.14 -42.12 11.45
CA LEU A 23 -21.41 -41.82 10.06
C LEU A 23 -20.21 -41.09 9.46
N THR A 24 -19.63 -41.61 8.41
CA THR A 24 -18.63 -40.93 7.62
C THR A 24 -19.32 -40.21 6.45
N VAL A 25 -19.12 -38.91 6.35
CA VAL A 25 -19.62 -38.10 5.24
C VAL A 25 -18.43 -37.64 4.43
N LEU A 26 -18.38 -38.03 3.16
CA LEU A 26 -17.39 -37.55 2.21
C LEU A 26 -18.08 -36.56 1.27
N ASP A 27 -17.74 -35.31 1.36
CA ASP A 27 -18.26 -34.26 0.48
C ASP A 27 -17.22 -33.97 -0.61
N PHE A 28 -17.60 -34.25 -1.85
CA PHE A 28 -16.79 -33.94 -3.03
C PHE A 28 -17.30 -32.63 -3.61
N ILE A 29 -16.50 -31.56 -3.44
CA ILE A 29 -16.85 -30.23 -3.92
C ILE A 29 -16.85 -30.20 -5.44
N GLY A 30 -18.04 -30.37 -6.03
CA GLY A 30 -18.25 -30.29 -7.48
C GLY A 30 -18.45 -28.89 -8.04
N ASN A 31 -18.79 -27.91 -7.19
CA ASN A 31 -18.96 -26.52 -7.57
C ASN A 31 -18.19 -25.60 -6.61
N TYR A 32 -17.04 -25.16 -7.05
CA TYR A 32 -16.12 -24.35 -6.28
C TYR A 32 -16.71 -23.00 -5.87
N GLU A 33 -17.61 -22.40 -6.65
CA GLU A 33 -18.22 -21.11 -6.30
C GLU A 33 -19.10 -21.14 -5.02
N LYS A 34 -19.58 -22.32 -4.63
CA LYS A 34 -20.43 -22.52 -3.45
C LYS A 34 -19.78 -23.34 -2.34
N ALA A 35 -18.53 -23.70 -2.49
CA ALA A 35 -17.81 -24.59 -1.58
C ALA A 35 -17.68 -24.00 -0.16
N GLY A 36 -17.50 -22.69 -0.02
CA GLY A 36 -17.49 -21.99 1.28
C GLY A 36 -18.78 -22.10 2.07
N ASN A 37 -19.92 -22.37 1.40
CA ASN A 37 -21.21 -22.50 2.08
C ASN A 37 -21.32 -23.79 2.90
N VAL A 38 -20.66 -24.89 2.50
CA VAL A 38 -20.68 -26.17 3.23
C VAL A 38 -20.07 -26.00 4.61
N ARG A 39 -18.95 -25.28 4.72
CA ARG A 39 -18.33 -24.94 6.01
C ARG A 39 -19.29 -24.14 6.89
N ARG A 40 -19.95 -23.11 6.36
CA ARG A 40 -20.93 -22.29 7.09
C ARG A 40 -22.11 -23.11 7.59
N PHE A 41 -22.56 -24.11 6.84
CA PHE A 41 -23.67 -24.97 7.23
C PHE A 41 -23.26 -25.95 8.35
N LEU A 42 -22.00 -26.41 8.37
CA LEU A 42 -21.49 -27.33 9.38
C LEU A 42 -21.14 -26.63 10.70
N THR A 43 -20.65 -25.39 10.66
CA THR A 43 -20.23 -24.65 11.86
C THR A 43 -21.31 -23.76 12.45
N GLY A 44 -22.45 -23.55 11.75
CA GLY A 44 -23.54 -22.68 12.20
C GLY A 44 -23.20 -21.18 12.20
N ASN A 45 -21.98 -20.79 11.84
CA ASN A 45 -21.55 -19.39 11.82
C ASN A 45 -22.09 -18.66 10.59
N VAL A 46 -23.13 -17.88 10.77
CA VAL A 46 -23.79 -17.07 9.72
C VAL A 46 -23.24 -15.65 9.64
N GLY A 47 -22.31 -15.27 10.50
CA GLY A 47 -21.83 -13.89 10.63
C GLY A 47 -20.32 -13.75 10.35
N SER A 48 -20.05 -12.80 9.48
CA SER A 48 -18.79 -12.16 9.10
C SER A 48 -17.83 -12.91 8.19
N ALA A 49 -17.39 -12.15 7.21
CA ALA A 49 -16.37 -12.46 6.23
C ALA A 49 -15.02 -12.83 6.89
N ALA A 50 -14.32 -13.74 6.21
CA ALA A 50 -12.90 -13.96 6.32
C ALA A 50 -12.35 -14.18 7.75
N MET A 51 -12.69 -15.30 8.37
CA MET A 51 -11.80 -15.87 9.38
C MET A 51 -11.00 -17.00 8.74
N SER A 52 -9.69 -16.79 8.64
CA SER A 52 -8.74 -17.84 8.33
C SER A 52 -8.97 -19.00 9.30
N TYR A 53 -9.28 -20.18 8.77
CA TYR A 53 -9.40 -21.40 9.57
C TYR A 53 -8.08 -21.61 10.32
N ARG A 54 -8.15 -21.57 11.65
CA ARG A 54 -7.10 -22.12 12.50
C ARG A 54 -7.54 -23.50 12.96
N PRO A 55 -6.65 -24.49 13.03
CA PRO A 55 -6.99 -25.82 13.56
C PRO A 55 -7.57 -25.79 14.98
N SER A 56 -7.47 -24.67 15.69
CA SER A 56 -8.03 -24.40 17.02
C SER A 56 -9.51 -23.96 17.01
N ASP A 57 -10.09 -23.63 15.87
CA ASP A 57 -11.47 -23.10 15.78
C ASP A 57 -12.50 -24.23 15.83
N ARG A 58 -12.49 -25.00 16.93
CA ARG A 58 -13.51 -26.01 17.24
C ARG A 58 -14.75 -25.45 17.95
N GLU A 59 -14.86 -24.15 18.11
CA GLU A 59 -16.01 -23.53 18.73
C GLU A 59 -17.30 -23.85 17.94
N GLY A 60 -18.22 -24.54 18.59
CA GLY A 60 -19.53 -24.91 18.03
C GLY A 60 -19.60 -26.32 17.39
N ILE A 61 -18.51 -27.09 17.37
CA ILE A 61 -18.53 -28.48 16.92
C ILE A 61 -18.64 -29.40 18.15
N PRO A 62 -19.62 -30.32 18.20
CA PRO A 62 -19.71 -31.32 19.26
C PRO A 62 -18.46 -32.20 19.35
N ASP A 63 -18.07 -32.59 20.58
CA ASP A 63 -16.84 -33.36 20.84
C ASP A 63 -16.81 -34.74 20.17
N ASP A 64 -17.97 -35.26 19.81
CA ASP A 64 -18.14 -36.54 19.09
C ASP A 64 -18.13 -36.38 17.56
N CYS A 65 -17.93 -35.16 17.05
CA CYS A 65 -17.81 -34.86 15.65
C CYS A 65 -16.37 -34.53 15.23
N LEU A 66 -15.87 -35.19 14.20
CA LEU A 66 -14.62 -34.85 13.54
C LEU A 66 -14.93 -34.24 12.19
N ILE A 67 -14.50 -33.00 11.96
CA ILE A 67 -14.53 -32.35 10.64
C ILE A 67 -13.08 -32.12 10.22
N ASP A 68 -12.72 -32.70 9.08
CA ASP A 68 -11.40 -32.53 8.48
C ASP A 68 -11.54 -32.01 7.05
N PHE A 69 -10.68 -31.07 6.67
CA PHE A 69 -10.64 -30.51 5.32
C PHE A 69 -9.26 -30.77 4.72
N ASP A 70 -9.20 -31.16 3.46
CA ASP A 70 -7.94 -31.18 2.72
C ASP A 70 -7.29 -29.80 2.76
N MET A 71 -6.00 -29.74 3.10
CA MET A 71 -5.22 -28.48 3.21
C MET A 71 -5.33 -27.64 1.93
N ARG A 72 -5.37 -28.27 0.76
CA ARG A 72 -5.56 -27.60 -0.54
C ARG A 72 -6.90 -26.90 -0.66
N LEU A 73 -7.94 -27.44 -0.01
CA LEU A 73 -9.27 -26.83 0.02
C LEU A 73 -9.32 -25.62 0.95
N ILE A 74 -8.56 -25.63 2.04
CA ILE A 74 -8.46 -24.48 2.95
C ILE A 74 -7.87 -23.30 2.21
N ASP A 75 -6.78 -23.50 1.47
CA ASP A 75 -6.15 -22.43 0.67
C ASP A 75 -7.10 -21.94 -0.44
N LEU A 76 -7.81 -22.86 -1.12
CA LEU A 76 -8.79 -22.52 -2.14
C LEU A 76 -9.97 -21.71 -1.56
N PHE A 77 -10.47 -22.07 -0.39
CA PHE A 77 -11.54 -21.31 0.28
C PHE A 77 -11.07 -19.91 0.67
N ALA A 78 -9.86 -19.77 1.19
CA ALA A 78 -9.27 -18.47 1.51
C ALA A 78 -9.16 -17.57 0.27
N GLU A 79 -8.77 -18.13 -0.89
CA GLU A 79 -8.74 -17.40 -2.16
C GLU A 79 -10.13 -17.00 -2.65
N MET A 80 -11.13 -17.89 -2.51
CA MET A 80 -12.50 -17.61 -2.93
C MET A 80 -13.16 -16.55 -2.06
N ASP A 81 -12.96 -16.59 -0.75
CA ASP A 81 -13.44 -15.57 0.18
C ASP A 81 -12.82 -14.20 -0.15
N LYS A 82 -11.53 -14.16 -0.46
CA LYS A 82 -10.86 -12.94 -0.95
C LYS A 82 -11.52 -12.39 -2.22
N LYS A 83 -11.88 -13.23 -3.19
CA LYS A 83 -12.52 -12.80 -4.44
C LYS A 83 -13.95 -12.29 -4.26
N GLN A 84 -14.64 -12.67 -3.21
CA GLN A 84 -16.01 -12.20 -2.90
C GLN A 84 -16.03 -10.87 -2.12
N LEU A 85 -14.92 -10.49 -1.48
CA LEU A 85 -14.82 -9.21 -0.79
C LEU A 85 -14.74 -8.05 -1.79
N ARG A 86 -15.37 -6.91 -1.46
CA ARG A 86 -15.13 -5.68 -2.20
C ARG A 86 -13.65 -5.32 -2.13
N ILE A 87 -13.14 -4.71 -3.18
CA ILE A 87 -11.72 -4.30 -3.27
C ILE A 87 -11.28 -3.54 -2.00
N ARG A 88 -12.10 -2.62 -1.54
CA ARG A 88 -11.83 -1.85 -0.32
C ARG A 88 -11.68 -2.73 0.92
N ASP A 89 -12.52 -3.74 1.06
CA ASP A 89 -12.49 -4.66 2.20
C ASP A 89 -11.24 -5.56 2.16
N GLN A 90 -10.81 -5.96 0.97
CA GLN A 90 -9.56 -6.72 0.79
C GLN A 90 -8.34 -5.88 1.20
N ILE A 91 -8.28 -4.61 0.75
CA ILE A 91 -7.20 -3.69 1.09
C ILE A 91 -7.19 -3.42 2.60
N GLN A 92 -8.34 -3.24 3.21
CA GLN A 92 -8.47 -3.00 4.65
C GLN A 92 -8.05 -4.23 5.47
N ALA A 93 -8.47 -5.42 5.07
CA ALA A 93 -8.07 -6.67 5.73
C ALA A 93 -6.54 -6.87 5.68
N GLU A 94 -5.95 -6.56 4.53
CA GLU A 94 -4.52 -6.65 4.32
C GLU A 94 -3.74 -5.60 5.14
N TYR A 95 -4.27 -4.37 5.25
CA TYR A 95 -3.73 -3.35 6.15
C TYR A 95 -3.67 -3.85 7.60
N PHE A 96 -4.76 -4.43 8.11
CA PHE A 96 -4.79 -4.96 9.48
C PHE A 96 -3.86 -6.15 9.68
N ARG A 97 -3.73 -7.02 8.67
CA ARG A 97 -2.75 -8.12 8.70
C ARG A 97 -1.32 -7.59 8.83
N VAL A 98 -0.97 -6.56 8.04
CA VAL A 98 0.37 -5.93 8.13
C VAL A 98 0.55 -5.23 9.47
N LYS A 99 -0.46 -4.54 9.97
CA LYS A 99 -0.45 -3.88 11.28
C LYS A 99 -0.21 -4.87 12.42
N GLU A 100 -0.90 -5.99 12.42
CA GLU A 100 -0.72 -7.07 13.41
C GLU A 100 0.70 -7.64 13.34
N LYS A 101 1.20 -7.91 12.13
CA LYS A 101 2.57 -8.41 11.91
C LYS A 101 3.64 -7.48 12.47
N LEU A 102 3.44 -6.16 12.35
CA LEU A 102 4.41 -5.15 12.79
C LEU A 102 4.24 -4.74 14.25
N GLY A 103 3.09 -5.01 14.87
CA GLY A 103 2.75 -4.54 16.22
C GLY A 103 2.58 -3.01 16.29
N ARG A 104 2.49 -2.31 15.15
CA ARG A 104 2.32 -0.86 15.06
C ARG A 104 1.56 -0.49 13.79
N ARG A 105 1.10 0.76 13.71
CA ARG A 105 0.50 1.32 12.49
C ARG A 105 1.52 1.27 11.34
N PRO A 106 1.17 0.68 10.19
CA PRO A 106 2.04 0.67 9.02
C PRO A 106 2.21 2.06 8.41
N SER A 107 3.38 2.32 7.83
CA SER A 107 3.62 3.39 6.88
C SER A 107 3.30 2.92 5.44
N ARG A 108 3.36 3.83 4.45
CA ARG A 108 3.26 3.43 3.02
C ARG A 108 4.39 2.47 2.62
N ILE A 109 5.59 2.67 3.17
CA ILE A 109 6.74 1.78 2.93
C ILE A 109 6.53 0.41 3.56
N ASP A 110 5.95 0.35 4.75
CA ASP A 110 5.61 -0.93 5.38
C ASP A 110 4.60 -1.71 4.53
N LEU A 111 3.54 -1.04 4.06
CA LEU A 111 2.56 -1.67 3.17
C LEU A 111 3.19 -2.11 1.84
N PHE A 112 4.03 -1.27 1.23
CA PHE A 112 4.78 -1.63 0.04
C PHE A 112 5.64 -2.89 0.24
N THR A 113 6.21 -3.07 1.42
CA THR A 113 7.14 -4.15 1.76
C THR A 113 6.44 -5.45 2.16
N TYR A 114 5.33 -5.35 2.89
CA TYR A 114 4.72 -6.50 3.59
C TYR A 114 3.32 -6.86 3.10
N MET A 115 2.67 -5.99 2.32
CA MET A 115 1.37 -6.27 1.71
C MET A 115 1.51 -7.39 0.67
N ASP A 116 0.51 -8.24 0.57
CA ASP A 116 0.39 -9.24 -0.49
C ASP A 116 0.45 -8.55 -1.86
N ASP A 117 1.23 -9.13 -2.79
CA ASP A 117 1.50 -8.47 -4.08
C ASP A 117 0.24 -8.30 -4.93
N ASP A 118 -0.67 -9.27 -4.89
CA ASP A 118 -1.93 -9.21 -5.65
C ASP A 118 -2.84 -8.12 -5.09
N VAL A 119 -2.93 -7.98 -3.76
CA VAL A 119 -3.70 -6.91 -3.11
C VAL A 119 -3.06 -5.54 -3.33
N TYR A 120 -1.73 -5.46 -3.32
CA TYR A 120 -1.00 -4.25 -3.66
C TYR A 120 -1.29 -3.80 -5.09
N GLN A 121 -1.20 -4.71 -6.08
CA GLN A 121 -1.53 -4.41 -7.48
C GLN A 121 -3.02 -4.06 -7.65
N LEU A 122 -3.89 -4.74 -6.93
CA LEU A 122 -5.32 -4.42 -6.91
C LEU A 122 -5.58 -3.00 -6.43
N ALA A 123 -4.93 -2.57 -5.33
CA ALA A 123 -5.01 -1.20 -4.82
C ALA A 123 -4.50 -0.18 -5.83
N LEU A 124 -3.42 -0.45 -6.54
CA LEU A 124 -2.88 0.46 -7.56
C LEU A 124 -3.75 0.56 -8.81
N SER A 125 -4.43 -0.53 -9.21
CA SER A 125 -5.24 -0.59 -10.44
C SER A 125 -6.57 0.16 -10.32
N HIS A 126 -7.08 0.36 -9.10
CA HIS A 126 -8.37 1.00 -8.84
C HIS A 126 -8.18 2.39 -8.23
N THR A 127 -8.24 3.42 -9.07
CA THR A 127 -7.95 4.81 -8.66
C THR A 127 -8.73 5.28 -7.42
N LYS A 128 -9.99 4.85 -7.28
CA LYS A 128 -10.85 5.24 -6.14
C LYS A 128 -10.48 4.54 -4.83
N ASP A 129 -9.95 3.33 -4.92
CA ASP A 129 -9.58 2.50 -3.77
C ASP A 129 -8.06 2.50 -3.52
N ASN A 130 -7.31 3.29 -4.29
CA ASN A 130 -5.87 3.41 -4.15
C ASN A 130 -5.50 4.21 -2.91
N ILE A 131 -5.27 3.51 -1.82
CA ILE A 131 -4.91 4.09 -0.52
C ILE A 131 -3.60 4.87 -0.55
N PHE A 132 -2.71 4.61 -1.50
CA PHE A 132 -1.44 5.34 -1.64
C PHE A 132 -1.60 6.74 -2.24
N ARG A 133 -2.80 7.09 -2.73
CA ARG A 133 -3.14 8.42 -3.23
C ARG A 133 -3.80 9.32 -2.21
N ASP A 134 -4.26 8.74 -1.09
CA ASP A 134 -4.83 9.43 0.06
C ASP A 134 -4.73 8.54 1.30
N TYR A 135 -3.50 8.24 1.70
CA TYR A 135 -3.27 7.32 2.81
C TYR A 135 -3.77 7.87 4.15
N LEU A 136 -3.58 9.17 4.37
CA LEU A 136 -4.07 9.83 5.59
C LEU A 136 -5.60 9.80 5.67
N GLY A 137 -6.31 10.02 4.55
CA GLY A 137 -7.76 9.86 4.48
C GLY A 137 -8.21 8.41 4.70
N PHE A 138 -7.46 7.43 4.23
CA PHE A 138 -7.70 6.02 4.53
C PHE A 138 -7.54 5.72 6.02
N LEU A 139 -6.47 6.18 6.67
CA LEU A 139 -6.24 6.04 8.11
C LEU A 139 -7.35 6.72 8.92
N HIS A 140 -7.78 7.89 8.51
CA HIS A 140 -8.88 8.61 9.16
C HIS A 140 -10.20 7.81 9.10
N ALA A 141 -10.50 7.23 7.95
CA ALA A 141 -11.69 6.39 7.79
C ALA A 141 -11.66 5.11 8.67
N LEU A 142 -10.47 4.67 9.08
CA LEU A 142 -10.27 3.57 10.03
C LEU A 142 -10.24 4.03 11.50
N GLY A 143 -10.28 5.33 11.79
CA GLY A 143 -10.11 5.88 13.13
C GLY A 143 -8.68 5.77 13.66
N GLU A 144 -7.68 5.71 12.77
CA GLU A 144 -6.26 5.49 13.12
C GLU A 144 -5.41 6.75 13.06
N THR A 145 -5.99 7.91 12.80
CA THR A 145 -5.28 9.19 12.79
C THR A 145 -5.16 9.79 14.19
N THR A 146 -4.06 10.48 14.43
CA THR A 146 -3.86 11.32 15.63
C THR A 146 -4.53 12.69 15.45
N GLU A 147 -4.66 13.46 16.54
CA GLU A 147 -5.21 14.83 16.48
C GLU A 147 -4.39 15.74 15.56
N ILE A 148 -3.05 15.66 15.63
CA ILE A 148 -2.14 16.45 14.78
C ILE A 148 -2.29 16.06 13.30
N GLU A 149 -2.50 14.78 13.00
CA GLU A 149 -2.74 14.31 11.63
C GLU A 149 -4.12 14.75 11.11
N ASN A 150 -5.12 14.87 11.98
CA ASN A 150 -6.44 15.36 11.59
C ASN A 150 -6.40 16.80 11.06
N GLU A 151 -5.46 17.61 11.52
CA GLU A 151 -5.23 18.97 10.98
C GLU A 151 -4.82 18.95 9.50
N LEU A 152 -4.16 17.86 9.05
CA LEU A 152 -3.71 17.68 7.67
C LEU A 152 -4.81 17.17 6.71
N LEU A 153 -6.00 16.85 7.20
CA LEU A 153 -7.08 16.29 6.39
C LEU A 153 -7.85 17.31 5.57
N GLN A 154 -7.57 18.61 5.76
CA GLN A 154 -8.27 19.69 5.09
C GLN A 154 -7.32 20.88 4.78
N GLY A 155 -7.81 21.79 3.97
CA GLY A 155 -7.08 23.01 3.61
C GLY A 155 -5.79 22.77 2.83
N ILE A 156 -4.88 23.72 2.91
CA ILE A 156 -3.67 23.78 2.10
C ILE A 156 -2.72 22.60 2.34
N ALA A 157 -2.63 22.12 3.59
CA ALA A 157 -1.79 20.97 3.92
C ALA A 157 -2.27 19.69 3.21
N LYS A 158 -3.59 19.43 3.21
CA LYS A 158 -4.19 18.32 2.47
C LYS A 158 -3.92 18.40 0.97
N GLU A 159 -4.12 19.57 0.39
CA GLU A 159 -3.88 19.79 -1.03
C GLU A 159 -2.40 19.58 -1.40
N PHE A 160 -1.48 20.04 -0.55
CA PHE A 160 -0.04 19.84 -0.73
C PHE A 160 0.31 18.33 -0.67
N LEU A 161 -0.14 17.61 0.35
CA LEU A 161 0.08 16.16 0.43
C LEU A 161 -0.46 15.44 -0.80
N ASN A 162 -1.66 15.81 -1.27
CA ASN A 162 -2.22 15.24 -2.49
C ASN A 162 -1.35 15.52 -3.74
N VAL A 163 -0.72 16.69 -3.82
CA VAL A 163 0.25 16.97 -4.90
C VAL A 163 1.46 16.05 -4.81
N LEU A 164 2.01 15.85 -3.61
CA LEU A 164 3.12 14.92 -3.41
C LEU A 164 2.75 13.48 -3.77
N GLU A 165 1.55 13.02 -3.38
CA GLU A 165 1.05 11.67 -3.65
C GLU A 165 0.75 11.41 -5.11
N THR A 166 0.29 12.44 -5.86
CA THR A 166 -0.28 12.26 -7.20
C THR A 166 0.53 12.87 -8.34
N THR A 167 1.55 13.70 -8.05
CA THR A 167 2.36 14.34 -9.12
C THR A 167 2.89 13.30 -10.09
N SER A 168 2.75 13.56 -11.40
CA SER A 168 3.19 12.63 -12.44
C SER A 168 4.72 12.44 -12.40
N MET A 169 5.16 11.20 -12.63
CA MET A 169 6.57 10.83 -12.55
C MET A 169 6.93 9.86 -13.68
N THR A 170 7.39 10.40 -14.80
CA THR A 170 7.95 9.61 -15.91
C THR A 170 9.37 9.13 -15.59
N LYS A 171 10.12 9.95 -14.88
CA LYS A 171 11.45 9.68 -14.30
C LYS A 171 11.41 10.00 -12.81
N VAL A 172 12.29 9.38 -12.04
CA VAL A 172 12.36 9.57 -10.58
C VAL A 172 12.80 10.99 -10.16
N TYR A 173 13.16 11.82 -11.09
CA TYR A 173 13.85 13.10 -10.89
C TYR A 173 13.18 14.08 -9.92
N LYS A 174 11.85 14.06 -9.80
CA LYS A 174 11.16 14.89 -8.82
C LYS A 174 11.46 14.48 -7.38
N MET A 175 11.74 13.21 -7.13
CA MET A 175 11.95 12.71 -5.77
C MET A 175 13.17 13.34 -5.08
N PRO A 176 14.37 13.36 -5.67
CA PRO A 176 15.52 14.04 -5.04
C PRO A 176 15.32 15.55 -4.85
N VAL A 177 14.51 16.23 -5.67
CA VAL A 177 14.16 17.63 -5.45
C VAL A 177 13.19 17.77 -4.27
N LEU A 178 12.20 16.91 -4.17
CA LEU A 178 11.28 16.88 -3.02
C LEU A 178 11.99 16.49 -1.72
N MET A 179 12.98 15.58 -1.80
CA MET A 179 13.84 15.25 -0.66
C MET A 179 14.67 16.44 -0.19
N ALA A 180 15.08 17.32 -1.09
CA ALA A 180 15.81 18.54 -0.71
C ALA A 180 14.98 19.50 0.15
N PHE A 181 13.66 19.53 -0.04
CA PHE A 181 12.76 20.28 0.85
C PHE A 181 12.61 19.63 2.22
N TYR A 182 12.75 18.29 2.29
CA TYR A 182 12.78 17.55 3.53
C TYR A 182 14.23 17.23 3.90
N ASN A 183 14.91 18.14 4.58
CA ASN A 183 16.32 18.03 4.92
C ASN A 183 16.51 17.64 6.38
N ASP A 184 17.05 16.44 6.63
CA ASP A 184 17.41 15.94 7.97
C ASP A 184 16.29 16.06 9.04
N GLY A 185 15.03 15.86 8.62
CA GLY A 185 13.87 15.90 9.51
C GLY A 185 13.16 17.25 9.59
N ASP A 186 13.66 18.29 8.93
CA ASP A 186 13.03 19.59 8.85
C ASP A 186 12.59 19.94 7.43
N ILE A 187 11.43 20.61 7.30
CA ILE A 187 10.96 21.13 6.02
C ILE A 187 11.61 22.50 5.79
N GLN A 188 12.39 22.61 4.72
CA GLN A 188 12.90 23.87 4.20
C GLN A 188 11.94 24.39 3.13
N THR A 189 11.67 25.69 3.16
CA THR A 189 10.75 26.31 2.18
C THR A 189 11.46 26.81 0.93
N ASP A 190 12.74 27.10 1.03
CA ASP A 190 13.51 27.75 -0.03
C ASP A 190 14.80 26.96 -0.30
N LEU A 191 15.02 26.56 -1.55
CA LEU A 191 16.17 25.74 -1.92
C LEU A 191 17.15 26.48 -2.83
N THR A 192 18.40 26.44 -2.43
CA THR A 192 19.54 26.93 -3.21
C THR A 192 20.08 25.85 -4.14
N ALA A 193 20.88 26.26 -5.14
CA ALA A 193 21.54 25.34 -6.05
C ALA A 193 22.46 24.31 -5.35
N PRO A 194 23.25 24.67 -4.34
CA PRO A 194 24.07 23.70 -3.58
C PRO A 194 23.22 22.65 -2.85
N GLN A 195 22.11 23.03 -2.21
CA GLN A 195 21.22 22.11 -1.49
C GLN A 195 20.57 21.10 -2.45
N LEU A 196 20.05 21.58 -3.58
CA LEU A 196 19.52 20.71 -4.64
C LEU A 196 20.56 19.75 -5.19
N LEU A 197 21.77 20.24 -5.44
CA LEU A 197 22.85 19.42 -5.96
C LEU A 197 23.27 18.33 -4.97
N GLN A 198 23.34 18.67 -3.68
CA GLN A 198 23.64 17.73 -2.61
C GLN A 198 22.60 16.60 -2.55
N ALA A 199 21.31 16.94 -2.43
CA ALA A 199 20.23 15.95 -2.37
C ALA A 199 20.17 15.10 -3.64
N TRP A 200 20.37 15.72 -4.82
CA TRP A 200 20.41 15.03 -6.09
C TRP A 200 21.52 14.00 -6.16
N LYS A 201 22.73 14.37 -5.84
CA LYS A 201 23.89 13.46 -5.85
C LYS A 201 23.73 12.35 -4.82
N GLN A 202 23.31 12.70 -3.60
CA GLN A 202 23.07 11.73 -2.54
C GLN A 202 22.05 10.66 -2.98
N PHE A 203 21.00 11.05 -3.67
CA PHE A 203 19.98 10.13 -4.19
C PHE A 203 20.53 9.24 -5.31
N PHE A 204 21.21 9.82 -6.30
CA PHE A 204 21.70 9.06 -7.45
C PHE A 204 22.97 8.24 -7.18
N ASP A 205 23.73 8.53 -6.15
CA ASP A 205 24.84 7.71 -5.69
C ASP A 205 24.39 6.41 -5.00
N GLN A 206 23.14 6.35 -4.54
CA GLN A 206 22.59 5.16 -3.86
C GLN A 206 22.14 4.09 -4.86
N ASN A 207 22.31 2.82 -4.52
CA ASN A 207 21.63 1.65 -5.11
C ASN A 207 21.61 1.57 -6.66
N ARG A 208 22.57 2.15 -7.37
CA ARG A 208 22.60 2.26 -8.83
C ARG A 208 21.50 3.16 -9.41
N ASN A 209 20.91 4.07 -8.63
CA ASN A 209 19.90 5.01 -9.10
C ASN A 209 20.36 5.86 -10.28
N TRP A 210 21.69 6.10 -10.40
CA TRP A 210 22.30 6.79 -11.52
C TRP A 210 21.93 6.24 -12.90
N LYS A 211 21.58 4.95 -13.01
CA LYS A 211 21.12 4.34 -14.28
C LYS A 211 19.87 5.00 -14.84
N ASP A 212 19.04 5.62 -14.02
CA ASP A 212 17.82 6.31 -14.47
C ASP A 212 18.09 7.68 -15.10
N LEU A 213 19.31 8.24 -14.95
CA LEU A 213 19.67 9.55 -15.51
C LEU A 213 19.69 9.57 -17.04
N ASP A 214 20.07 8.44 -17.67
CA ASP A 214 20.02 8.28 -19.12
C ASP A 214 19.92 6.79 -19.45
N LYS A 215 19.33 6.46 -20.62
CA LYS A 215 19.14 5.06 -21.06
C LYS A 215 20.45 4.30 -21.27
N GLN A 216 21.54 5.00 -21.59
CA GLN A 216 22.84 4.41 -21.93
C GLN A 216 23.98 4.98 -21.07
N ILE A 217 23.67 5.52 -19.90
CA ILE A 217 24.69 6.06 -19.01
C ILE A 217 25.54 4.91 -18.41
N THR A 218 26.85 5.03 -18.48
CA THR A 218 27.77 4.16 -17.73
C THR A 218 28.13 4.81 -16.39
N TYR A 219 28.64 4.03 -15.46
CA TYR A 219 29.05 4.55 -14.15
C TYR A 219 30.15 5.59 -14.28
N GLU A 220 31.11 5.37 -15.19
CA GLU A 220 32.19 6.30 -15.48
C GLU A 220 31.66 7.64 -16.00
N LYS A 221 30.71 7.60 -16.95
CA LYS A 221 30.07 8.81 -17.46
C LYS A 221 29.31 9.56 -16.36
N TYR A 222 28.60 8.82 -15.51
CA TYR A 222 27.92 9.43 -14.37
C TYR A 222 28.88 10.13 -13.42
N LYS A 223 29.98 9.46 -13.03
CA LYS A 223 31.00 10.03 -12.14
C LYS A 223 31.77 11.20 -12.77
N ALA A 224 31.88 11.24 -14.08
CA ALA A 224 32.51 12.34 -14.81
C ALA A 224 31.59 13.57 -15.02
N MET A 225 30.29 13.47 -14.68
CA MET A 225 29.38 14.61 -14.80
C MET A 225 29.79 15.74 -13.85
N SER A 226 29.89 16.95 -14.39
CA SER A 226 30.17 18.13 -13.58
C SER A 226 28.93 18.58 -12.78
N ASP A 227 29.17 19.34 -11.71
CA ASP A 227 28.11 19.97 -10.94
C ASP A 227 27.18 20.83 -11.79
N LYS A 228 27.76 21.48 -12.80
CA LYS A 228 27.01 22.29 -13.78
C LYS A 228 26.07 21.43 -14.61
N ASP A 229 26.47 20.22 -15.03
CA ASP A 229 25.62 19.31 -15.81
C ASP A 229 24.49 18.76 -14.96
N HIS A 230 24.76 18.39 -13.70
CA HIS A 230 23.74 18.00 -12.76
C HIS A 230 22.71 19.11 -12.52
N LEU A 231 23.16 20.33 -12.22
CA LEU A 231 22.28 21.49 -11.98
C LEU A 231 21.45 21.84 -13.22
N LYS A 232 22.06 21.79 -14.41
CA LYS A 232 21.30 21.99 -15.66
C LYS A 232 20.16 20.99 -15.79
N LYS A 233 20.42 19.72 -15.48
CA LYS A 233 19.41 18.65 -15.53
C LYS A 233 18.32 18.86 -14.46
N ILE A 234 18.68 19.23 -13.23
CA ILE A 234 17.75 19.54 -12.13
C ILE A 234 16.81 20.66 -12.53
N ILE A 235 17.34 21.78 -13.04
CA ILE A 235 16.56 22.95 -13.37
C ILE A 235 15.65 22.71 -14.57
N SER A 236 16.18 22.11 -15.65
CA SER A 236 15.46 21.94 -16.92
C SER A 236 14.41 20.81 -16.88
N MET A 237 14.43 19.94 -15.89
CA MET A 237 13.53 18.80 -15.80
C MET A 237 12.67 18.82 -14.52
N PRO A 238 13.14 18.34 -13.35
CA PRO A 238 12.25 18.24 -12.20
C PRO A 238 11.77 19.58 -11.67
N VAL A 239 12.64 20.60 -11.59
CA VAL A 239 12.24 21.93 -11.11
C VAL A 239 11.22 22.55 -12.05
N HIS A 240 11.49 22.59 -13.34
CA HIS A 240 10.56 23.10 -14.36
C HIS A 240 9.19 22.40 -14.26
N PHE A 241 9.13 21.09 -14.21
CA PHE A 241 7.87 20.36 -14.09
C PHE A 241 7.18 20.47 -12.71
N LEU A 242 7.90 20.75 -11.63
CA LEU A 242 7.28 21.06 -10.35
C LEU A 242 6.62 22.43 -10.38
N LEU A 243 7.28 23.42 -10.97
CA LEU A 243 6.72 24.77 -11.15
C LEU A 243 5.46 24.75 -12.01
N GLU A 244 5.46 23.99 -13.12
CA GLU A 244 4.29 23.90 -14.02
C GLU A 244 3.14 23.06 -13.47
N SER A 245 3.43 21.87 -12.94
CA SER A 245 2.41 20.86 -12.61
C SER A 245 2.16 20.70 -11.12
N GLY A 246 2.85 21.46 -10.28
CA GLY A 246 2.74 21.40 -8.81
C GLY A 246 1.55 22.15 -8.23
N LYS A 247 0.54 22.49 -9.06
CA LYS A 247 -0.69 23.19 -8.64
C LYS A 247 -0.46 24.48 -7.83
N GLY A 248 0.62 25.20 -8.14
CA GLY A 248 0.97 26.43 -7.46
C GLY A 248 1.59 26.27 -6.06
N PHE A 249 1.99 25.06 -5.68
CA PHE A 249 2.71 24.81 -4.42
C PHE A 249 4.21 25.06 -4.51
N PHE A 250 4.74 25.20 -5.72
CA PHE A 250 6.13 25.52 -5.99
C PHE A 250 6.20 26.82 -6.77
N GLU A 251 7.12 27.71 -6.37
CA GLU A 251 7.27 29.03 -6.94
C GLU A 251 8.74 29.40 -7.16
N GLU A 252 8.97 30.34 -8.06
CA GLU A 252 10.27 30.99 -8.25
C GLU A 252 10.41 32.14 -7.22
N LYS A 253 11.56 32.20 -6.54
CA LYS A 253 11.86 33.25 -5.58
C LYS A 253 13.28 33.76 -5.77
N SER A 254 13.47 35.08 -5.73
CA SER A 254 14.79 35.66 -5.91
C SER A 254 15.81 35.12 -4.91
N GLY A 255 16.97 34.69 -5.42
CA GLY A 255 18.03 34.07 -4.62
C GLY A 255 17.91 32.54 -4.42
N TYR A 256 16.82 31.94 -4.86
CA TYR A 256 16.58 30.49 -4.74
C TYR A 256 16.26 29.88 -6.11
N VAL A 257 16.44 28.57 -6.23
CA VAL A 257 16.14 27.84 -7.48
C VAL A 257 14.67 27.43 -7.53
N ILE A 258 14.11 27.05 -6.39
CA ILE A 258 12.70 26.70 -6.21
C ILE A 258 12.32 26.88 -4.75
N SER A 259 11.11 27.34 -4.52
CA SER A 259 10.57 27.58 -3.18
C SER A 259 9.20 26.93 -3.04
N LEU A 260 8.82 26.59 -1.80
CA LEU A 260 7.45 26.27 -1.47
C LEU A 260 6.65 27.54 -1.29
N ARG A 261 5.39 27.49 -1.65
CA ARG A 261 4.40 28.55 -1.47
C ARG A 261 4.36 29.04 -0.02
N SER A 262 4.31 30.36 0.14
CA SER A 262 4.42 31.02 1.46
C SER A 262 3.39 30.56 2.49
N GLU A 263 2.18 30.17 2.06
CA GLU A 263 1.13 29.68 2.94
C GLU A 263 1.45 28.36 3.63
N LEU A 264 2.44 27.60 3.12
CA LEU A 264 2.95 26.40 3.79
C LEU A 264 3.90 26.72 4.94
N GLN A 265 4.36 27.96 5.09
CA GLN A 265 5.30 28.37 6.13
C GLN A 265 4.80 28.07 7.55
N SER A 266 3.50 28.18 7.79
CA SER A 266 2.90 27.85 9.10
C SER A 266 2.93 26.35 9.41
N TRP A 267 3.10 25.50 8.37
CA TRP A 267 3.05 24.06 8.49
C TRP A 267 4.42 23.38 8.59
N VAL A 268 5.53 24.09 8.31
CA VAL A 268 6.88 23.50 8.28
C VAL A 268 7.33 22.91 9.62
N LYS A 269 6.72 23.32 10.73
CA LYS A 269 6.99 22.79 12.08
C LYS A 269 6.03 21.69 12.51
N ASN A 270 5.02 21.37 11.68
CA ASN A 270 4.07 20.30 12.01
C ASN A 270 4.74 18.95 11.78
N GLU A 271 4.93 18.19 12.86
CA GLU A 271 5.64 16.89 12.81
C GLU A 271 4.91 15.88 11.95
N ALA A 272 3.57 15.86 11.97
CA ALA A 272 2.81 14.95 11.11
C ALA A 272 2.99 15.28 9.63
N LEU A 273 3.08 16.56 9.23
CA LEU A 273 3.39 16.93 7.86
C LEU A 273 4.79 16.45 7.44
N LYS A 274 5.78 16.60 8.31
CA LYS A 274 7.14 16.11 8.05
C LYS A 274 7.16 14.60 7.82
N GLU A 275 6.51 13.83 8.70
CA GLU A 275 6.41 12.37 8.60
C GLU A 275 5.68 11.93 7.33
N GLN A 276 4.53 12.55 7.01
CA GLN A 276 3.78 12.25 5.80
C GLN A 276 4.59 12.57 4.54
N MET A 277 5.26 13.71 4.51
CA MET A 277 6.09 14.12 3.38
C MET A 277 7.22 13.13 3.14
N LYS A 278 7.93 12.73 4.19
CA LYS A 278 8.99 11.71 4.13
C LYS A 278 8.45 10.38 3.58
N ASP A 279 7.42 9.84 4.20
CA ASP A 279 6.83 8.54 3.84
C ASP A 279 6.33 8.54 2.38
N ILE A 280 5.70 9.62 1.91
CA ILE A 280 5.27 9.76 0.52
C ILE A 280 6.45 9.72 -0.45
N ILE A 281 7.49 10.52 -0.19
CA ILE A 281 8.62 10.65 -1.11
C ILE A 281 9.39 9.33 -1.21
N GLU A 282 9.69 8.71 -0.07
CA GLU A 282 10.39 7.44 0.00
C GLU A 282 9.60 6.32 -0.67
N TYR A 283 8.30 6.18 -0.33
CA TYR A 283 7.42 5.21 -0.97
C TYR A 283 7.37 5.38 -2.49
N ARG A 284 7.19 6.60 -2.97
CA ARG A 284 7.09 6.87 -4.41
C ARG A 284 8.37 6.57 -5.16
N ALA A 285 9.53 6.83 -4.55
CA ALA A 285 10.81 6.45 -5.14
C ALA A 285 10.96 4.92 -5.23
N MET A 286 10.59 4.20 -4.16
CA MET A 286 10.65 2.73 -4.15
C MET A 286 9.67 2.09 -5.15
N ASP A 287 8.42 2.54 -5.19
CA ASP A 287 7.42 2.07 -6.15
C ASP A 287 7.84 2.35 -7.60
N TYR A 288 8.44 3.51 -7.86
CA TYR A 288 9.00 3.82 -9.18
C TYR A 288 10.05 2.79 -9.61
N TYR A 289 11.02 2.49 -8.76
CA TYR A 289 12.08 1.52 -9.09
C TYR A 289 11.55 0.10 -9.20
N ARG A 290 10.61 -0.33 -8.35
CA ARG A 290 9.95 -1.63 -8.48
C ARG A 290 9.27 -1.81 -9.83
N ARG A 291 8.53 -0.81 -10.30
CA ARG A 291 7.89 -0.84 -11.63
C ARG A 291 8.91 -0.91 -12.75
N ARG A 292 9.97 -0.09 -12.69
CA ARG A 292 11.04 -0.09 -13.70
C ARG A 292 11.78 -1.41 -13.75
N TYR A 293 12.05 -2.01 -12.59
CA TYR A 293 12.70 -3.31 -12.52
C TYR A 293 11.83 -4.42 -13.11
N ARG A 294 10.53 -4.45 -12.81
CA ARG A 294 9.59 -5.41 -13.39
C ARG A 294 9.45 -5.27 -14.91
N GLU A 295 9.56 -4.05 -15.43
CA GLU A 295 9.52 -3.77 -16.86
C GLU A 295 10.85 -4.06 -17.58
N GLY A 296 11.89 -4.55 -16.88
CA GLY A 296 13.22 -4.79 -17.43
C GLY A 296 13.92 -3.54 -17.96
N ARG A 297 13.60 -2.38 -17.41
CA ARG A 297 14.10 -1.07 -17.85
C ARG A 297 15.25 -0.52 -17.00
N LEU A 298 15.71 -1.27 -16.00
CA LEU A 298 16.85 -0.96 -15.13
C LEU A 298 17.82 -2.13 -15.01
#